data_0ce8824449177b6dfed9319ef1b20ccf
#
_entry.id   0ce8824449177b6dfed9319ef1b20ccf
#
_cell.length_a   1.000
_cell.length_b   1.000
_cell.length_c   1.000
_cell.angle_alpha   90.00
_cell.angle_beta   90.00
_cell.angle_gamma   90.00
#
_symmetry.space_group_name_H-M   'P 1'
#
loop_
_entity.id
_entity.type
_entity.pdbx_description
1 polymer ?
#
loop_
_entity_poly.entity_id
_entity_poly.type
_entity_poly.pdbx_seq_one_letter_code
_entity_poly.pdbx_strand_id
1 'polypeptide(L)'
;MKINKIKYFYKDRSFFLIVYFCVFLFCIFNDPIYSPDTFGYLRAMPFRQLGYVIFLKSFSFVFGSYFDIVAVAFHALFSLFCVHYFHKKVASIFNLNYFQRLILTAILLFPFFPPLLIANNLCSEGLGYGFYLLFIAIGLDILFNNKRDHLKYYVIIFLGLVFTRSQFIISTLIFAGVYFLIYRKFIFQRKHISTIIVMCGVVLIASLTERSYHLLKDGFFKPTPLGYTSASTAPIYVSNTTDYSLIKQKGYREILKSTYDTLIKKDLLLKPNQTPKEDYLFFHENLSKICNQTVREQGVAYYFNQPSPKEWSSNQVASYPFFETEAACKTYTFTLIRANFNKWIQLFYTNITYGFYTPILFFFVVFMFLFSLVKTTFYDQKHYAILFLLSSLILSNALFIAFASHSIQRYLFYNYALLFLLFISTLKLLKCE
;
A
#
# COMPACT_ATOMS: atom_id res chain seq x y z
N MET A 1 37.17 -13.51 25.69
CA MET A 1 36.21 -12.56 25.07
C MET A 1 35.36 -13.13 23.92
N LYS A 2 35.86 -14.08 23.09
CA LYS A 2 35.08 -14.70 21.99
C LYS A 2 33.94 -15.64 22.48
N ILE A 3 34.14 -16.40 23.53
CA ILE A 3 33.17 -17.42 24.05
C ILE A 3 31.90 -16.74 24.59
N ASN A 4 32.04 -15.57 25.28
CA ASN A 4 30.88 -14.84 25.77
C ASN A 4 30.03 -14.22 24.63
N LYS A 5 30.65 -13.77 23.53
CA LYS A 5 29.91 -13.25 22.36
C LYS A 5 29.09 -14.35 21.69
N ILE A 6 29.62 -15.59 21.61
CA ILE A 6 28.91 -16.74 21.01
C ILE A 6 27.71 -17.14 21.88
N LYS A 7 27.85 -17.18 23.20
CA LYS A 7 26.80 -17.56 24.15
C LYS A 7 25.65 -16.52 24.16
N TYR A 8 25.97 -15.22 24.07
CA TYR A 8 24.97 -14.17 23.90
C TYR A 8 24.24 -14.26 22.56
N PHE A 9 24.94 -14.56 21.46
CA PHE A 9 24.35 -14.68 20.14
C PHE A 9 23.32 -15.83 20.04
N TYR A 10 23.62 -17.00 20.65
CA TYR A 10 22.66 -18.11 20.69
C TYR A 10 21.47 -17.82 21.60
N LYS A 11 21.66 -17.16 22.72
CA LYS A 11 20.60 -16.77 23.65
C LYS A 11 19.61 -15.78 22.99
N ASP A 12 20.10 -14.80 22.25
CA ASP A 12 19.29 -13.87 21.49
C ASP A 12 18.45 -14.57 20.41
N ARG A 13 19.06 -15.48 19.66
CA ARG A 13 18.35 -16.20 18.58
C ARG A 13 17.19 -17.04 19.10
N SER A 14 17.41 -17.77 20.19
CA SER A 14 16.37 -18.60 20.81
C SER A 14 15.23 -17.76 21.35
N PHE A 15 15.52 -16.61 21.94
CA PHE A 15 14.50 -15.68 22.44
C PHE A 15 13.55 -15.23 21.32
N PHE A 16 14.08 -14.72 20.21
CA PHE A 16 13.22 -14.27 19.10
C PHE A 16 12.41 -15.41 18.49
N LEU A 17 12.95 -16.62 18.39
CA LEU A 17 12.20 -17.77 17.89
C LEU A 17 11.04 -18.15 18.82
N ILE A 18 11.22 -18.09 20.15
CA ILE A 18 10.15 -18.31 21.13
C ILE A 18 9.06 -17.24 20.95
N VAL A 19 9.44 -15.96 20.83
CA VAL A 19 8.48 -14.88 20.62
C VAL A 19 7.66 -15.10 19.34
N TYR A 20 8.29 -15.47 18.23
CA TYR A 20 7.58 -15.76 16.97
C TYR A 20 6.65 -16.96 17.11
N PHE A 21 7.07 -17.98 17.83
CA PHE A 21 6.22 -19.15 18.10
C PHE A 21 5.01 -18.79 18.95
N CYS A 22 5.16 -17.97 19.99
CA CYS A 22 4.04 -17.45 20.77
C CYS A 22 3.06 -16.63 19.93
N VAL A 23 3.56 -15.76 19.03
CA VAL A 23 2.72 -15.00 18.12
C VAL A 23 1.99 -15.91 17.14
N PHE A 24 2.66 -16.93 16.62
CA PHE A 24 2.02 -17.93 15.75
C PHE A 24 0.87 -18.63 16.48
N LEU A 25 1.11 -19.13 17.69
CA LEU A 25 0.05 -19.75 18.50
C LEU A 25 -1.10 -18.78 18.78
N PHE A 26 -0.79 -17.53 19.12
CA PHE A 26 -1.82 -16.49 19.27
C PHE A 26 -2.69 -16.36 18.02
N CYS A 27 -2.11 -16.31 16.81
CA CYS A 27 -2.87 -16.23 15.58
C CYS A 27 -3.74 -17.47 15.34
N ILE A 28 -3.25 -18.68 15.66
CA ILE A 28 -3.98 -19.94 15.43
C ILE A 28 -5.14 -20.11 16.41
N PHE A 29 -4.99 -19.63 17.66
CA PHE A 29 -6.05 -19.72 18.66
C PHE A 29 -7.11 -18.61 18.55
N ASN A 30 -6.93 -17.63 17.66
CA ASN A 30 -7.94 -16.63 17.33
C ASN A 30 -8.66 -16.99 16.03
N ASP A 31 -9.96 -16.81 16.01
CA ASP A 31 -10.80 -17.14 14.87
C ASP A 31 -10.42 -16.35 13.60
N PRO A 32 -10.59 -16.95 12.40
CA PRO A 32 -10.49 -16.22 11.14
C PRO A 32 -11.53 -15.11 11.04
N ILE A 33 -11.10 -13.93 10.60
CA ILE A 33 -11.96 -12.75 10.48
C ILE A 33 -12.39 -12.57 9.02
N TYR A 34 -13.69 -12.71 8.80
CA TYR A 34 -14.32 -12.43 7.52
C TYR A 34 -14.75 -10.96 7.45
N SER A 35 -14.22 -10.25 6.50
CA SER A 35 -14.62 -8.88 6.20
C SER A 35 -15.39 -8.82 4.87
N PRO A 36 -16.08 -7.71 4.55
CA PRO A 36 -16.69 -7.54 3.22
C PRO A 36 -15.69 -7.72 2.08
N ASP A 37 -14.41 -7.44 2.32
CA ASP A 37 -13.33 -7.64 1.35
C ASP A 37 -13.07 -9.11 1.06
N THR A 38 -13.17 -10.00 2.05
CA THR A 38 -12.97 -11.45 1.93
C THR A 38 -13.88 -12.05 0.85
N PHE A 39 -15.17 -11.71 0.90
CA PHE A 39 -16.14 -12.19 -0.08
C PHE A 39 -15.86 -11.66 -1.49
N GLY A 40 -15.34 -10.44 -1.59
CA GLY A 40 -14.90 -9.88 -2.87
C GLY A 40 -13.74 -10.67 -3.50
N TYR A 41 -12.79 -11.14 -2.69
CA TYR A 41 -11.69 -12.00 -3.15
C TYR A 41 -12.16 -13.41 -3.53
N LEU A 42 -12.99 -14.04 -2.72
CA LEU A 42 -13.54 -15.38 -3.00
C LEU A 42 -14.37 -15.40 -4.31
N ARG A 43 -15.15 -14.34 -4.55
CA ARG A 43 -15.94 -14.17 -5.79
C ARG A 43 -15.09 -13.66 -6.97
N ALA A 44 -13.80 -13.35 -6.74
CA ALA A 44 -12.92 -12.74 -7.74
C ALA A 44 -13.55 -11.50 -8.40
N MET A 45 -14.12 -10.59 -7.58
CA MET A 45 -14.75 -9.37 -8.10
C MET A 45 -13.73 -8.55 -8.91
N PRO A 46 -14.13 -7.86 -10.00
CA PRO A 46 -13.22 -7.17 -10.91
C PRO A 46 -12.32 -6.12 -10.22
N PHE A 47 -12.78 -5.53 -9.12
CA PHE A 47 -12.05 -4.52 -8.34
C PHE A 47 -11.13 -5.13 -7.27
N ARG A 48 -10.83 -6.46 -7.31
CA ARG A 48 -9.93 -7.13 -6.35
C ARG A 48 -8.60 -7.46 -6.96
N GLN A 49 -7.53 -7.25 -6.18
CA GLN A 49 -6.16 -7.48 -6.59
C GLN A 49 -5.91 -8.97 -6.89
N LEU A 50 -5.33 -9.23 -8.05
CA LEU A 50 -5.06 -10.55 -8.63
C LEU A 50 -4.38 -11.52 -7.66
N GLY A 51 -3.30 -11.09 -7.01
CA GLY A 51 -2.47 -12.00 -6.20
C GLY A 51 -3.23 -12.59 -5.02
N TYR A 52 -4.03 -11.76 -4.33
CA TYR A 52 -4.80 -12.27 -3.20
C TYR A 52 -6.05 -13.05 -3.65
N VAL A 53 -6.64 -12.70 -4.80
CA VAL A 53 -7.71 -13.51 -5.42
C VAL A 53 -7.22 -14.92 -5.70
N ILE A 54 -6.06 -15.07 -6.37
CA ILE A 54 -5.47 -16.38 -6.67
C ILE A 54 -5.20 -17.14 -5.37
N PHE A 55 -4.55 -16.52 -4.40
CA PHE A 55 -4.24 -17.13 -3.12
C PHE A 55 -5.49 -17.68 -2.43
N LEU A 56 -6.48 -16.83 -2.17
CA LEU A 56 -7.64 -17.23 -1.37
C LEU A 56 -8.52 -18.26 -2.08
N LYS A 57 -8.69 -18.13 -3.41
CA LYS A 57 -9.42 -19.13 -4.20
C LYS A 57 -8.70 -20.48 -4.28
N SER A 58 -7.38 -20.47 -4.42
CA SER A 58 -6.60 -21.72 -4.41
C SER A 58 -6.71 -22.43 -3.07
N PHE A 59 -6.64 -21.69 -1.96
CA PHE A 59 -6.81 -22.26 -0.62
C PHE A 59 -8.23 -22.79 -0.42
N SER A 60 -9.26 -22.04 -0.83
CA SER A 60 -10.64 -22.50 -0.75
C SER A 60 -10.89 -23.76 -1.60
N PHE A 61 -10.25 -23.86 -2.77
CA PHE A 61 -10.36 -25.03 -3.62
C PHE A 61 -9.67 -26.28 -3.04
N VAL A 62 -8.46 -26.10 -2.49
CA VAL A 62 -7.63 -27.22 -1.99
C VAL A 62 -8.09 -27.71 -0.62
N PHE A 63 -8.44 -26.79 0.29
CA PHE A 63 -8.71 -27.12 1.70
C PHE A 63 -10.22 -27.14 2.06
N GLY A 64 -11.10 -26.83 1.11
CA GLY A 64 -12.55 -26.90 1.32
C GLY A 64 -13.01 -26.06 2.52
N SER A 65 -13.71 -26.68 3.47
CA SER A 65 -14.23 -26.00 4.68
C SER A 65 -13.17 -25.51 5.65
N TYR A 66 -11.93 -25.99 5.56
CA TYR A 66 -10.83 -25.60 6.47
C TYR A 66 -9.93 -24.51 5.88
N PHE A 67 -10.27 -23.94 4.72
CA PHE A 67 -9.41 -23.01 3.99
C PHE A 67 -9.05 -21.76 4.82
N ASP A 68 -9.95 -21.30 5.64
CA ASP A 68 -9.81 -20.08 6.44
C ASP A 68 -8.74 -20.25 7.52
N ILE A 69 -8.79 -21.32 8.32
CA ILE A 69 -7.78 -21.62 9.33
C ILE A 69 -6.41 -21.86 8.69
N VAL A 70 -6.37 -22.57 7.54
CA VAL A 70 -5.12 -22.82 6.82
C VAL A 70 -4.58 -21.53 6.20
N ALA A 71 -5.44 -20.63 5.71
CA ALA A 71 -5.03 -19.31 5.25
C ALA A 71 -4.44 -18.45 6.38
N VAL A 72 -5.06 -18.44 7.57
CA VAL A 72 -4.53 -17.77 8.77
C VAL A 72 -3.15 -18.35 9.14
N ALA A 73 -3.03 -19.67 9.19
CA ALA A 73 -1.74 -20.33 9.48
C ALA A 73 -0.65 -19.93 8.48
N PHE A 74 -0.99 -19.91 7.18
CA PHE A 74 -0.07 -19.48 6.14
C PHE A 74 0.30 -17.99 6.26
N HIS A 75 -0.67 -17.10 6.48
CA HIS A 75 -0.41 -15.68 6.72
C HIS A 75 0.56 -15.48 7.88
N ALA A 76 0.30 -16.15 9.02
CA ALA A 76 1.14 -16.03 10.20
C ALA A 76 2.56 -16.55 9.93
N LEU A 77 2.72 -17.77 9.41
CA LEU A 77 4.04 -18.37 9.15
C LEU A 77 4.82 -17.55 8.12
N PHE A 78 4.20 -17.20 6.99
CA PHE A 78 4.85 -16.41 5.94
C PHE A 78 5.30 -15.05 6.45
N SER A 79 4.40 -14.32 7.11
CA SER A 79 4.73 -12.98 7.62
C SER A 79 5.76 -13.02 8.76
N LEU A 80 5.71 -13.99 9.67
CA LEU A 80 6.73 -14.16 10.71
C LEU A 80 8.11 -14.54 10.15
N PHE A 81 8.15 -15.38 9.12
CA PHE A 81 9.39 -15.65 8.38
C PHE A 81 9.97 -14.36 7.78
N CYS A 82 9.11 -13.55 7.15
CA CYS A 82 9.51 -12.27 6.55
C CYS A 82 9.96 -11.26 7.60
N VAL A 83 9.29 -11.20 8.76
CA VAL A 83 9.70 -10.38 9.92
C VAL A 83 11.09 -10.79 10.39
N HIS A 84 11.34 -12.10 10.57
CA HIS A 84 12.65 -12.59 10.97
C HIS A 84 13.75 -12.23 9.97
N TYR A 85 13.48 -12.43 8.68
CA TYR A 85 14.44 -12.12 7.62
C TYR A 85 14.76 -10.62 7.57
N PHE A 86 13.72 -9.78 7.58
CA PHE A 86 13.85 -8.32 7.60
C PHE A 86 14.59 -7.82 8.82
N HIS A 87 14.19 -8.28 10.03
CA HIS A 87 14.84 -7.93 11.29
C HIS A 87 16.33 -8.22 11.26
N LYS A 88 16.73 -9.44 10.84
CA LYS A 88 18.14 -9.84 10.74
C LYS A 88 18.93 -8.94 9.80
N LYS A 89 18.36 -8.62 8.63
CA LYS A 89 19.00 -7.76 7.61
C LYS A 89 19.17 -6.33 8.09
N VAL A 90 18.11 -5.76 8.59
CA VAL A 90 18.09 -4.37 9.07
C VAL A 90 18.99 -4.21 10.31
N ALA A 91 18.95 -5.16 11.26
CA ALA A 91 19.83 -5.13 12.42
C ALA A 91 21.31 -5.07 12.03
N SER A 92 21.71 -5.78 10.96
CA SER A 92 23.08 -5.75 10.43
C SER A 92 23.41 -4.45 9.70
N ILE A 93 22.55 -4.01 8.76
CA ILE A 93 22.82 -2.82 7.92
C ILE A 93 22.86 -1.54 8.77
N PHE A 94 21.96 -1.45 9.75
CA PHE A 94 21.84 -0.28 10.64
C PHE A 94 22.65 -0.40 11.92
N ASN A 95 23.41 -1.49 12.13
CA ASN A 95 24.17 -1.74 13.36
C ASN A 95 23.35 -1.51 14.64
N LEU A 96 22.16 -2.13 14.71
CA LEU A 96 21.25 -1.97 15.84
C LEU A 96 21.81 -2.68 17.08
N ASN A 97 21.79 -1.99 18.24
CA ASN A 97 22.09 -2.63 19.52
C ASN A 97 20.93 -3.51 19.99
N TYR A 98 21.11 -4.27 21.07
CA TYR A 98 20.11 -5.22 21.57
C TYR A 98 18.75 -4.56 21.88
N PHE A 99 18.75 -3.44 22.57
CA PHE A 99 17.52 -2.73 22.90
C PHE A 99 16.76 -2.21 21.65
N GLN A 100 17.49 -1.67 20.69
CA GLN A 100 16.91 -1.25 19.40
C GLN A 100 16.30 -2.43 18.61
N ARG A 101 16.91 -3.62 18.71
CA ARG A 101 16.35 -4.85 18.10
C ARG A 101 15.06 -5.29 18.78
N LEU A 102 14.97 -5.17 20.10
CA LEU A 102 13.73 -5.48 20.83
C LEU A 102 12.61 -4.54 20.43
N ILE A 103 12.85 -3.22 20.38
CA ILE A 103 11.87 -2.24 19.94
C ILE A 103 11.43 -2.52 18.49
N LEU A 104 12.39 -2.76 17.59
CA LEU A 104 12.07 -3.10 16.20
C LEU A 104 11.20 -4.36 16.12
N THR A 105 11.50 -5.38 16.91
CA THR A 105 10.70 -6.62 16.95
C THR A 105 9.28 -6.33 17.43
N ALA A 106 9.10 -5.55 18.48
CA ALA A 106 7.79 -5.14 18.96
C ALA A 106 6.99 -4.40 17.87
N ILE A 107 7.62 -3.46 17.17
CA ILE A 107 6.99 -2.73 16.05
C ILE A 107 6.62 -3.67 14.90
N LEU A 108 7.49 -4.61 14.55
CA LEU A 108 7.24 -5.57 13.46
C LEU A 108 6.15 -6.60 13.82
N LEU A 109 5.99 -6.92 15.08
CA LEU A 109 4.97 -7.86 15.54
C LEU A 109 3.63 -7.19 15.89
N PHE A 110 3.62 -5.87 16.10
CA PHE A 110 2.39 -5.12 16.40
C PHE A 110 1.22 -5.44 15.46
N PRO A 111 1.41 -5.56 14.12
CA PRO A 111 0.28 -5.82 13.21
C PRO A 111 -0.43 -7.16 13.42
N PHE A 112 0.18 -8.13 14.12
CA PHE A 112 -0.46 -9.41 14.42
C PHE A 112 -1.49 -9.32 15.56
N PHE A 113 -1.48 -8.22 16.32
CA PHE A 113 -2.35 -8.01 17.48
C PHE A 113 -3.49 -7.03 17.17
N PRO A 114 -4.53 -6.95 18.03
CA PRO A 114 -5.56 -5.92 17.91
C PRO A 114 -4.95 -4.50 17.89
N PRO A 115 -5.51 -3.59 17.09
CA PRO A 115 -6.75 -3.73 16.32
C PRO A 115 -6.56 -4.30 14.91
N LEU A 116 -5.33 -4.63 14.46
CA LEU A 116 -5.06 -4.98 13.06
C LEU A 116 -5.31 -6.46 12.75
N LEU A 117 -4.82 -7.38 13.57
CA LEU A 117 -4.96 -8.85 13.40
C LEU A 117 -4.72 -9.30 11.96
N ILE A 118 -3.62 -8.83 11.33
CA ILE A 118 -3.40 -8.99 9.89
C ILE A 118 -3.34 -10.45 9.42
N ALA A 119 -2.93 -11.39 10.29
CA ALA A 119 -2.89 -12.79 9.95
C ALA A 119 -4.28 -13.43 10.00
N ASN A 120 -5.12 -13.03 10.97
CA ASN A 120 -6.47 -13.57 11.14
C ASN A 120 -7.47 -12.95 10.17
N ASN A 121 -7.23 -11.72 9.72
CA ASN A 121 -8.09 -11.09 8.73
C ASN A 121 -7.83 -11.71 7.34
N LEU A 122 -8.86 -12.35 6.76
CA LEU A 122 -8.80 -12.98 5.43
C LEU A 122 -8.79 -11.91 4.33
N CYS A 123 -7.77 -11.05 4.37
CA CYS A 123 -7.53 -9.93 3.48
C CYS A 123 -6.07 -9.85 3.03
N SER A 124 -5.82 -9.04 2.02
CA SER A 124 -4.52 -8.93 1.36
C SER A 124 -3.36 -8.47 2.27
N GLU A 125 -3.65 -7.91 3.43
CA GLU A 125 -2.66 -7.46 4.41
C GLU A 125 -1.81 -8.63 4.93
N GLY A 126 -2.41 -9.80 5.14
CA GLY A 126 -1.71 -10.98 5.64
C GLY A 126 -0.52 -11.39 4.76
N LEU A 127 -0.67 -11.33 3.43
CA LEU A 127 0.42 -11.58 2.49
C LEU A 127 1.23 -10.32 2.19
N GLY A 128 0.54 -9.20 1.98
CA GLY A 128 1.16 -7.94 1.57
C GLY A 128 2.22 -7.47 2.55
N TYR A 129 2.03 -7.69 3.85
CA TYR A 129 3.01 -7.34 4.87
C TYR A 129 4.31 -8.13 4.71
N GLY A 130 4.23 -9.44 4.57
CA GLY A 130 5.40 -10.28 4.35
C GLY A 130 6.15 -9.89 3.08
N PHE A 131 5.45 -9.74 1.95
CA PHE A 131 6.06 -9.31 0.70
C PHE A 131 6.73 -7.93 0.82
N TYR A 132 6.10 -6.98 1.51
CA TYR A 132 6.67 -5.63 1.72
C TYR A 132 7.99 -5.69 2.49
N LEU A 133 8.04 -6.43 3.59
CA LEU A 133 9.26 -6.58 4.38
C LEU A 133 10.40 -7.26 3.58
N LEU A 134 10.08 -8.33 2.84
CA LEU A 134 11.05 -9.00 1.97
C LEU A 134 11.54 -8.08 0.85
N PHE A 135 10.63 -7.35 0.20
CA PHE A 135 10.96 -6.41 -0.87
C PHE A 135 11.99 -5.37 -0.39
N ILE A 136 11.74 -4.75 0.76
CA ILE A 136 12.67 -3.78 1.33
C ILE A 136 14.01 -4.44 1.71
N ALA A 137 13.97 -5.60 2.39
CA ALA A 137 15.20 -6.29 2.82
C ALA A 137 16.10 -6.69 1.63
N ILE A 138 15.50 -7.19 0.54
CA ILE A 138 16.24 -7.55 -0.69
C ILE A 138 16.72 -6.29 -1.41
N GLY A 139 15.90 -5.24 -1.49
CA GLY A 139 16.29 -3.96 -2.04
C GLY A 139 17.48 -3.34 -1.31
N LEU A 140 17.51 -3.39 0.02
CA LEU A 140 18.66 -2.96 0.84
C LEU A 140 19.92 -3.78 0.54
N ASP A 141 19.81 -5.09 0.32
CA ASP A 141 20.93 -5.95 -0.07
C ASP A 141 21.51 -5.53 -1.45
N ILE A 142 20.66 -5.20 -2.41
CA ILE A 142 21.09 -4.74 -3.73
C ILE A 142 21.77 -3.37 -3.63
N LEU A 143 21.18 -2.43 -2.88
CA LEU A 143 21.69 -1.05 -2.76
C LEU A 143 22.99 -0.99 -1.97
N PHE A 144 23.08 -1.66 -0.83
CA PHE A 144 24.12 -1.40 0.16
C PHE A 144 25.10 -2.55 0.39
N ASN A 145 24.76 -3.77 -0.04
CA ASN A 145 25.60 -4.95 0.08
C ASN A 145 26.09 -5.47 -1.29
N ASN A 146 25.79 -4.73 -2.37
CA ASN A 146 26.16 -5.05 -3.76
C ASN A 146 25.72 -6.47 -4.23
N LYS A 147 24.61 -6.99 -3.65
CA LYS A 147 24.11 -8.32 -3.96
C LYS A 147 23.17 -8.31 -5.15
N ARG A 148 23.71 -8.07 -6.35
CA ARG A 148 22.94 -7.97 -7.58
C ARG A 148 22.28 -9.30 -7.99
N ASP A 149 22.83 -10.42 -7.60
CA ASP A 149 22.22 -11.75 -7.80
C ASP A 149 20.84 -11.87 -7.17
N HIS A 150 20.54 -11.01 -6.19
CA HIS A 150 19.21 -10.92 -5.58
C HIS A 150 18.16 -10.23 -6.47
N LEU A 151 18.55 -9.66 -7.64
CA LEU A 151 17.62 -8.93 -8.51
C LEU A 151 16.46 -9.80 -9.01
N LYS A 152 16.70 -11.09 -9.28
CA LYS A 152 15.64 -12.05 -9.63
C LYS A 152 14.59 -12.22 -8.52
N TYR A 153 15.04 -12.32 -7.27
CA TYR A 153 14.14 -12.41 -6.11
C TYR A 153 13.41 -11.09 -5.87
N TYR A 154 14.09 -9.95 -6.08
CA TYR A 154 13.50 -8.62 -6.00
C TYR A 154 12.31 -8.49 -6.94
N VAL A 155 12.45 -8.92 -8.21
CA VAL A 155 11.37 -8.90 -9.20
C VAL A 155 10.19 -9.77 -8.75
N ILE A 156 10.44 -11.03 -8.37
CA ILE A 156 9.37 -11.96 -7.95
C ILE A 156 8.63 -11.41 -6.73
N ILE A 157 9.34 -10.94 -5.71
CA ILE A 157 8.75 -10.41 -4.49
C ILE A 157 7.99 -9.11 -4.74
N PHE A 158 8.51 -8.23 -5.62
CA PHE A 158 7.81 -7.02 -6.02
C PHE A 158 6.48 -7.32 -6.74
N LEU A 159 6.47 -8.29 -7.67
CA LEU A 159 5.23 -8.71 -8.33
C LEU A 159 4.23 -9.28 -7.32
N GLY A 160 4.69 -10.13 -6.38
CA GLY A 160 3.84 -10.63 -5.28
C GLY A 160 3.27 -9.49 -4.44
N LEU A 161 4.09 -8.49 -4.11
CA LEU A 161 3.67 -7.30 -3.36
C LEU A 161 2.62 -6.49 -4.11
N VAL A 162 2.86 -6.13 -5.37
CA VAL A 162 1.96 -5.26 -6.14
C VAL A 162 0.65 -5.98 -6.48
N PHE A 163 0.69 -7.28 -6.78
CA PHE A 163 -0.51 -8.06 -7.03
C PHE A 163 -1.35 -8.33 -5.77
N THR A 164 -0.79 -8.13 -4.58
CA THR A 164 -1.56 -8.14 -3.32
C THR A 164 -1.95 -6.74 -2.88
N ARG A 165 -1.05 -5.75 -3.06
CA ARG A 165 -1.18 -4.37 -2.58
C ARG A 165 -0.60 -3.38 -3.58
N SER A 166 -1.41 -2.92 -4.54
CA SER A 166 -0.97 -2.00 -5.62
C SER A 166 -0.45 -0.64 -5.13
N GLN A 167 -0.74 -0.26 -3.88
CA GLN A 167 -0.22 0.99 -3.28
C GLN A 167 1.32 1.10 -3.30
N PHE A 168 2.03 -0.02 -3.41
CA PHE A 168 3.49 -0.07 -3.42
C PHE A 168 4.13 -0.04 -4.81
N ILE A 169 3.35 0.19 -5.87
CA ILE A 169 3.86 0.17 -7.25
C ILE A 169 5.00 1.17 -7.49
N ILE A 170 4.99 2.31 -6.80
CA ILE A 170 6.03 3.35 -6.92
C ILE A 170 7.33 2.95 -6.19
N SER A 171 7.28 2.03 -5.23
CA SER A 171 8.42 1.70 -4.37
C SER A 171 9.64 1.23 -5.16
N THR A 172 9.46 0.47 -6.23
CA THR A 172 10.59 0.02 -7.08
C THR A 172 11.26 1.18 -7.82
N LEU A 173 10.50 2.21 -8.23
CA LEU A 173 11.05 3.42 -8.86
C LEU A 173 11.87 4.22 -7.84
N ILE A 174 11.47 4.26 -6.57
CA ILE A 174 12.26 4.87 -5.49
C ILE A 174 13.58 4.11 -5.33
N PHE A 175 13.55 2.76 -5.29
CA PHE A 175 14.78 1.95 -5.25
C PHE A 175 15.68 2.21 -6.46
N ALA A 176 15.11 2.31 -7.67
CA ALA A 176 15.86 2.64 -8.90
C ALA A 176 16.52 4.03 -8.82
N GLY A 177 15.78 5.05 -8.32
CA GLY A 177 16.29 6.40 -8.13
C GLY A 177 17.43 6.46 -7.12
N VAL A 178 17.28 5.79 -5.97
CA VAL A 178 18.35 5.69 -4.96
C VAL A 178 19.55 4.94 -5.51
N TYR A 179 19.33 3.83 -6.25
CA TYR A 179 20.40 3.09 -6.91
C TYR A 179 21.14 3.97 -7.92
N PHE A 180 20.42 4.75 -8.73
CA PHE A 180 20.99 5.71 -9.66
C PHE A 180 21.90 6.72 -8.93
N LEU A 181 21.44 7.32 -7.83
CA LEU A 181 22.22 8.30 -7.07
C LEU A 181 23.49 7.69 -6.45
N ILE A 182 23.41 6.46 -5.91
CA ILE A 182 24.58 5.76 -5.34
C ILE A 182 25.64 5.45 -6.41
N TYR A 183 25.20 4.95 -7.56
CA TYR A 183 26.10 4.46 -8.60
C TYR A 183 26.28 5.43 -9.78
N ARG A 184 25.87 6.71 -9.66
CA ARG A 184 25.86 7.71 -10.74
C ARG A 184 27.18 7.83 -11.49
N LYS A 185 28.32 7.73 -10.80
CA LYS A 185 29.67 7.77 -11.43
C LYS A 185 29.97 6.57 -12.32
N PHE A 186 29.29 5.46 -12.07
CA PHE A 186 29.49 4.19 -12.78
C PHE A 186 28.25 3.74 -13.56
N ILE A 187 27.27 4.62 -13.69
CA ILE A 187 25.94 4.29 -14.19
C ILE A 187 25.96 3.69 -15.60
N PHE A 188 26.86 4.16 -16.45
CA PHE A 188 26.99 3.69 -17.84
C PHE A 188 27.61 2.29 -17.96
N GLN A 189 28.12 1.69 -16.88
CA GLN A 189 28.52 0.31 -16.93
C GLN A 189 27.31 -0.59 -17.11
N ARG A 190 27.37 -1.52 -18.06
CA ARG A 190 26.27 -2.45 -18.43
C ARG A 190 25.56 -3.07 -17.23
N LYS A 191 26.32 -3.42 -16.19
CA LYS A 191 25.77 -3.99 -14.95
C LYS A 191 24.83 -3.05 -14.19
N HIS A 192 25.08 -1.73 -14.15
CA HIS A 192 24.26 -0.76 -13.44
C HIS A 192 23.04 -0.35 -14.26
N ILE A 193 23.21 -0.13 -15.58
CA ILE A 193 22.10 0.12 -16.50
C ILE A 193 21.09 -1.02 -16.45
N SER A 194 21.55 -2.28 -16.56
CA SER A 194 20.64 -3.44 -16.51
C SER A 194 19.86 -3.53 -15.21
N THR A 195 20.47 -3.18 -14.08
CA THR A 195 19.77 -3.17 -12.77
C THR A 195 18.63 -2.12 -12.75
N ILE A 196 18.89 -0.89 -13.25
CA ILE A 196 17.86 0.16 -13.34
C ILE A 196 16.76 -0.25 -14.32
N ILE A 197 17.13 -0.77 -15.49
CA ILE A 197 16.14 -1.22 -16.50
C ILE A 197 15.22 -2.29 -15.88
N VAL A 198 15.76 -3.24 -15.11
CA VAL A 198 14.95 -4.27 -14.46
C VAL A 198 14.04 -3.66 -13.38
N MET A 199 14.58 -2.78 -12.52
CA MET A 199 13.80 -2.13 -11.46
C MET A 199 12.67 -1.25 -12.02
N CYS A 200 12.89 -0.54 -13.12
CA CYS A 200 11.86 0.24 -13.79
C CYS A 200 10.91 -0.63 -14.63
N GLY A 201 11.47 -1.60 -15.36
CA GLY A 201 10.71 -2.46 -16.29
C GLY A 201 9.73 -3.38 -15.59
N VAL A 202 10.00 -3.77 -14.33
CA VAL A 202 9.08 -4.63 -13.56
C VAL A 202 7.71 -3.97 -13.33
N VAL A 203 7.62 -2.63 -13.33
CA VAL A 203 6.34 -1.91 -13.25
C VAL A 203 5.50 -2.15 -14.49
N LEU A 204 6.14 -2.16 -15.67
CA LEU A 204 5.45 -2.47 -16.94
C LEU A 204 4.98 -3.92 -16.95
N ILE A 205 5.83 -4.86 -16.50
CA ILE A 205 5.46 -6.28 -16.38
C ILE A 205 4.25 -6.43 -15.46
N ALA A 206 4.26 -5.78 -14.28
CA ALA A 206 3.13 -5.82 -13.35
C ALA A 206 1.84 -5.30 -14.00
N SER A 207 1.91 -4.13 -14.68
CA SER A 207 0.75 -3.53 -15.35
C SER A 207 0.22 -4.41 -16.51
N LEU A 208 1.11 -4.98 -17.33
CA LEU A 208 0.71 -5.87 -18.42
C LEU A 208 0.08 -7.17 -17.89
N THR A 209 0.66 -7.76 -16.85
CA THR A 209 0.13 -8.99 -16.23
C THR A 209 -1.27 -8.77 -15.65
N GLU A 210 -1.49 -7.66 -14.94
CA GLU A 210 -2.79 -7.29 -14.40
C GLU A 210 -3.85 -7.12 -15.50
N ARG A 211 -3.50 -6.38 -16.57
CA ARG A 211 -4.39 -6.18 -17.72
C ARG A 211 -4.68 -7.48 -18.48
N SER A 212 -3.68 -8.35 -18.64
CA SER A 212 -3.85 -9.66 -19.26
C SER A 212 -4.77 -10.56 -18.43
N TYR A 213 -4.66 -10.51 -17.11
CA TYR A 213 -5.59 -11.20 -16.23
C TYR A 213 -7.05 -10.76 -16.45
N HIS A 214 -7.30 -9.44 -16.51
CA HIS A 214 -8.64 -8.92 -16.77
C HIS A 214 -9.11 -9.22 -18.21
N LEU A 215 -8.20 -9.25 -19.20
CA LEU A 215 -8.55 -9.68 -20.53
C LEU A 215 -9.05 -11.13 -20.56
N LEU A 216 -8.32 -12.02 -19.89
CA LEU A 216 -8.67 -13.46 -19.85
C LEU A 216 -9.93 -13.75 -19.03
N LYS A 217 -10.08 -13.04 -17.90
CA LYS A 217 -11.19 -13.28 -16.98
C LYS A 217 -12.45 -12.50 -17.32
N ASP A 218 -12.28 -11.21 -17.59
CA ASP A 218 -13.37 -10.24 -17.70
C ASP A 218 -13.61 -9.77 -19.15
N GLY A 219 -12.73 -10.16 -20.08
CA GLY A 219 -12.81 -9.80 -21.50
C GLY A 219 -12.33 -8.38 -21.83
N PHE A 220 -11.66 -7.68 -20.88
CA PHE A 220 -11.20 -6.29 -21.06
C PHE A 220 -9.73 -6.14 -20.70
N PHE A 221 -8.91 -5.62 -21.63
CA PHE A 221 -7.50 -5.29 -21.35
C PHE A 221 -7.40 -3.98 -20.59
N LYS A 222 -7.89 -3.95 -19.35
CA LYS A 222 -7.94 -2.78 -18.47
C LYS A 222 -7.31 -3.11 -17.10
N PRO A 223 -6.76 -2.12 -16.35
CA PRO A 223 -6.28 -2.34 -14.99
C PRO A 223 -7.46 -2.60 -14.03
N THR A 224 -7.17 -3.12 -12.84
CA THR A 224 -8.15 -3.32 -11.77
C THR A 224 -8.95 -2.04 -11.48
N PRO A 225 -10.30 -2.06 -11.58
CA PRO A 225 -11.14 -0.86 -11.45
C PRO A 225 -11.40 -0.52 -9.98
N LEU A 226 -10.42 0.06 -9.28
CA LEU A 226 -10.51 0.42 -7.87
C LEU A 226 -9.89 1.78 -7.55
N GLY A 227 -8.83 2.17 -8.24
CA GLY A 227 -7.99 3.30 -7.87
C GLY A 227 -8.74 4.64 -7.91
N TYR A 228 -9.36 4.94 -9.02
CA TYR A 228 -10.11 6.20 -9.19
C TYR A 228 -11.48 6.17 -8.54
N THR A 229 -12.12 5.02 -8.40
CA THR A 229 -13.36 4.90 -7.61
C THR A 229 -13.10 5.35 -6.17
N SER A 230 -11.98 4.97 -5.59
CA SER A 230 -11.59 5.45 -4.26
C SER A 230 -11.09 6.91 -4.28
N ALA A 231 -10.22 7.27 -5.22
CA ALA A 231 -9.61 8.61 -5.29
C ALA A 231 -10.62 9.73 -5.59
N SER A 232 -11.74 9.43 -6.30
CA SER A 232 -12.80 10.40 -6.55
C SER A 232 -13.60 10.78 -5.32
N THR A 233 -13.53 9.99 -4.25
CA THR A 233 -14.36 10.16 -3.05
C THR A 233 -14.09 11.51 -2.36
N ALA A 234 -12.82 11.87 -2.16
CA ALA A 234 -12.45 13.13 -1.52
C ALA A 234 -12.86 14.37 -2.36
N PRO A 235 -12.56 14.45 -3.67
CA PRO A 235 -13.02 15.59 -4.48
C PRO A 235 -14.54 15.67 -4.60
N ILE A 236 -15.28 14.55 -4.64
CA ILE A 236 -16.75 14.57 -4.63
C ILE A 236 -17.27 15.10 -3.29
N TYR A 237 -16.68 14.69 -2.17
CA TYR A 237 -17.07 15.13 -0.84
C TYR A 237 -16.96 16.64 -0.64
N VAL A 238 -15.89 17.27 -1.16
CA VAL A 238 -15.64 18.71 -0.97
C VAL A 238 -16.23 19.60 -2.06
N SER A 239 -16.77 19.02 -3.14
CA SER A 239 -17.31 19.78 -4.28
C SER A 239 -18.73 20.28 -4.03
N ASN A 240 -19.17 21.24 -4.87
CA ASN A 240 -20.54 21.69 -4.84
C ASN A 240 -21.46 20.73 -5.60
N THR A 241 -22.69 20.58 -5.15
CA THR A 241 -23.67 19.65 -5.75
C THR A 241 -24.03 19.99 -7.19
N THR A 242 -23.75 21.23 -7.66
CA THR A 242 -23.96 21.69 -9.05
C THR A 242 -22.76 21.36 -9.96
N ASP A 243 -21.62 20.93 -9.42
CA ASP A 243 -20.39 20.71 -10.18
C ASP A 243 -20.47 19.50 -11.14
N TYR A 244 -21.55 18.71 -11.09
CA TYR A 244 -21.83 17.71 -12.12
C TYR A 244 -21.95 18.34 -13.51
N SER A 245 -22.33 19.61 -13.60
CA SER A 245 -22.43 20.37 -14.87
C SER A 245 -21.08 20.54 -15.58
N LEU A 246 -19.96 20.47 -14.84
CA LEU A 246 -18.60 20.53 -15.37
C LEU A 246 -18.22 19.26 -16.16
N ILE A 247 -18.96 18.18 -16.00
CA ILE A 247 -18.71 16.92 -16.69
C ILE A 247 -19.33 16.96 -18.08
N LYS A 248 -18.50 16.88 -19.13
CA LYS A 248 -18.94 16.99 -20.52
C LYS A 248 -19.72 15.76 -21.00
N GLN A 249 -19.26 14.56 -20.63
CA GLN A 249 -19.86 13.30 -21.08
C GLN A 249 -21.21 13.08 -20.36
N LYS A 250 -22.29 12.90 -21.15
CA LYS A 250 -23.67 12.82 -20.64
C LYS A 250 -23.85 11.73 -19.58
N GLY A 251 -23.43 10.47 -19.86
CA GLY A 251 -23.57 9.37 -18.90
C GLY A 251 -22.81 9.60 -17.59
N TYR A 252 -21.57 10.10 -17.67
CA TYR A 252 -20.80 10.44 -16.46
C TYR A 252 -21.47 11.57 -15.67
N ARG A 253 -22.04 12.57 -16.36
CA ARG A 253 -22.78 13.67 -15.72
C ARG A 253 -24.01 13.15 -14.97
N GLU A 254 -24.77 12.24 -15.57
CA GLU A 254 -25.96 11.64 -14.96
C GLU A 254 -25.59 10.81 -13.72
N ILE A 255 -24.54 9.99 -13.80
CA ILE A 255 -24.02 9.22 -12.66
C ILE A 255 -23.61 10.16 -11.52
N LEU A 256 -22.84 11.23 -11.81
CA LEU A 256 -22.40 12.16 -10.78
C LEU A 256 -23.56 12.90 -10.14
N LYS A 257 -24.57 13.34 -10.94
CA LYS A 257 -25.79 13.95 -10.42
C LYS A 257 -26.52 13.01 -9.47
N SER A 258 -26.76 11.74 -9.88
CA SER A 258 -27.38 10.72 -9.02
C SER A 258 -26.57 10.44 -7.75
N THR A 259 -25.23 10.51 -7.86
CA THR A 259 -24.34 10.41 -6.70
C THR A 259 -24.59 11.54 -5.71
N TYR A 260 -24.67 12.80 -6.16
CA TYR A 260 -24.97 13.95 -5.29
C TYR A 260 -26.37 13.84 -4.67
N ASP A 261 -27.37 13.46 -5.46
CA ASP A 261 -28.74 13.27 -4.94
C ASP A 261 -28.75 12.24 -3.79
N THR A 262 -27.97 11.19 -3.94
CA THR A 262 -27.82 10.14 -2.90
C THR A 262 -27.03 10.64 -1.68
N LEU A 263 -25.97 11.43 -1.90
CA LEU A 263 -25.17 12.02 -0.82
C LEU A 263 -25.99 13.02 0.01
N ILE A 264 -26.82 13.85 -0.65
CA ILE A 264 -27.75 14.77 0.01
C ILE A 264 -28.74 13.96 0.87
N LYS A 265 -29.38 12.95 0.29
CA LYS A 265 -30.37 12.11 0.98
C LYS A 265 -29.79 11.40 2.20
N LYS A 266 -28.49 11.04 2.17
CA LYS A 266 -27.80 10.35 3.26
C LYS A 266 -27.06 11.30 4.21
N ASP A 267 -27.13 12.62 4.03
CA ASP A 267 -26.39 13.65 4.79
C ASP A 267 -24.88 13.39 4.82
N LEU A 268 -24.28 13.10 3.66
CA LEU A 268 -22.87 12.71 3.51
C LEU A 268 -22.01 13.76 2.80
N LEU A 269 -22.47 14.98 2.66
CA LEU A 269 -21.71 16.09 2.08
C LEU A 269 -20.99 16.91 3.14
N LEU A 270 -20.07 17.77 2.68
CA LEU A 270 -19.36 18.74 3.50
C LEU A 270 -20.37 19.67 4.19
N LYS A 271 -20.27 19.82 5.52
CA LYS A 271 -21.17 20.66 6.30
C LYS A 271 -20.62 22.08 6.45
N PRO A 272 -21.48 23.11 6.46
CA PRO A 272 -21.04 24.47 6.69
C PRO A 272 -20.50 24.65 8.12
N ASN A 273 -19.56 25.58 8.30
CA ASN A 273 -19.04 26.01 9.61
C ASN A 273 -18.28 24.95 10.42
N GLN A 274 -17.78 23.90 9.78
CA GLN A 274 -16.87 22.95 10.40
C GLN A 274 -15.41 23.37 10.26
N THR A 275 -14.58 22.96 11.23
CA THR A 275 -13.14 23.09 11.12
C THR A 275 -12.58 22.04 10.15
N PRO A 276 -11.40 22.25 9.54
CA PRO A 276 -10.76 21.26 8.65
C PRO A 276 -10.57 19.87 9.29
N LYS A 277 -10.39 19.82 10.60
CA LYS A 277 -10.25 18.58 11.35
C LYS A 277 -11.61 17.85 11.48
N GLU A 278 -12.68 18.57 11.77
CA GLU A 278 -14.04 18.01 11.83
C GLU A 278 -14.49 17.51 10.47
N ASP A 279 -14.25 18.28 9.40
CA ASP A 279 -14.51 17.87 8.02
C ASP A 279 -13.80 16.55 7.67
N TYR A 280 -12.53 16.46 8.05
CA TYR A 280 -11.75 15.26 7.81
C TYR A 280 -12.23 14.07 8.64
N LEU A 281 -12.56 14.25 9.92
CA LEU A 281 -13.07 13.17 10.76
C LEU A 281 -14.40 12.64 10.24
N PHE A 282 -15.32 13.52 9.82
CA PHE A 282 -16.56 13.11 9.19
C PHE A 282 -16.32 12.33 7.89
N PHE A 283 -15.45 12.83 7.01
CA PHE A 283 -15.03 12.14 5.79
C PHE A 283 -14.42 10.77 6.12
N HIS A 284 -13.52 10.72 7.09
CA HIS A 284 -12.82 9.52 7.51
C HIS A 284 -13.78 8.41 7.98
N GLU A 285 -14.77 8.74 8.80
CA GLU A 285 -15.76 7.81 9.33
C GLU A 285 -16.76 7.34 8.26
N ASN A 286 -17.04 8.17 7.27
CA ASN A 286 -18.05 7.90 6.25
C ASN A 286 -17.47 7.55 4.86
N LEU A 287 -16.14 7.45 4.69
CA LEU A 287 -15.53 7.19 3.39
C LEU A 287 -16.11 5.97 2.68
N SER A 288 -16.29 4.87 3.39
CA SER A 288 -16.86 3.64 2.80
C SER A 288 -18.30 3.83 2.32
N LYS A 289 -19.10 4.65 3.02
CA LYS A 289 -20.47 4.99 2.61
C LYS A 289 -20.43 5.88 1.36
N ILE A 290 -19.59 6.94 1.38
CA ILE A 290 -19.44 7.85 0.24
C ILE A 290 -18.91 7.11 -0.99
N CYS A 291 -17.87 6.29 -0.85
CA CYS A 291 -17.26 5.55 -1.94
C CYS A 291 -18.15 4.42 -2.47
N ASN A 292 -18.50 3.47 -1.58
CA ASN A 292 -19.12 2.21 -2.01
C ASN A 292 -20.63 2.32 -2.21
N GLN A 293 -21.33 2.99 -1.26
CA GLN A 293 -22.79 3.05 -1.22
C GLN A 293 -23.37 4.25 -1.98
N THR A 294 -22.53 5.06 -2.62
CA THR A 294 -22.97 6.13 -3.51
C THR A 294 -22.24 6.07 -4.85
N VAL A 295 -20.99 6.50 -4.93
CA VAL A 295 -20.25 6.63 -6.20
C VAL A 295 -20.20 5.33 -6.97
N ARG A 296 -19.75 4.25 -6.34
CA ARG A 296 -19.66 2.94 -7.00
C ARG A 296 -21.04 2.37 -7.30
N GLU A 297 -21.96 2.41 -6.34
CA GLU A 297 -23.30 1.86 -6.49
C GLU A 297 -24.06 2.56 -7.63
N GLN A 298 -24.05 3.89 -7.69
CA GLN A 298 -24.72 4.66 -8.75
C GLN A 298 -24.09 4.39 -10.11
N GLY A 299 -22.77 4.36 -10.21
CA GLY A 299 -22.07 4.07 -11.47
C GLY A 299 -22.33 2.66 -11.98
N VAL A 300 -22.21 1.68 -11.11
CA VAL A 300 -22.47 0.26 -11.45
C VAL A 300 -23.94 0.06 -11.85
N ALA A 301 -24.88 0.62 -11.09
CA ALA A 301 -26.31 0.52 -11.40
C ALA A 301 -26.65 1.18 -12.75
N TYR A 302 -26.05 2.35 -13.03
CA TYR A 302 -26.26 3.04 -14.31
C TYR A 302 -25.87 2.15 -15.49
N TYR A 303 -24.69 1.54 -15.46
CA TYR A 303 -24.23 0.71 -16.57
C TYR A 303 -24.87 -0.68 -16.63
N PHE A 304 -25.32 -1.24 -15.51
CA PHE A 304 -26.13 -2.48 -15.54
C PHE A 304 -27.47 -2.29 -16.22
N ASN A 305 -28.05 -1.08 -16.15
CA ASN A 305 -29.33 -0.78 -16.80
C ASN A 305 -29.18 -0.39 -18.28
N GLN A 306 -27.94 -0.32 -18.81
CA GLN A 306 -27.72 -0.11 -20.25
C GLN A 306 -27.76 -1.42 -21.01
N PRO A 307 -28.26 -1.44 -22.24
CA PRO A 307 -28.25 -2.64 -23.07
C PRO A 307 -26.79 -3.07 -23.36
N SER A 308 -26.48 -4.32 -23.10
CA SER A 308 -25.19 -4.90 -23.43
C SER A 308 -25.19 -5.46 -24.87
N PRO A 309 -24.06 -5.39 -25.58
CA PRO A 309 -23.92 -6.07 -26.88
C PRO A 309 -24.22 -7.56 -26.76
N LYS A 310 -24.91 -8.11 -27.73
CA LYS A 310 -25.35 -9.52 -27.73
C LYS A 310 -24.16 -10.50 -27.77
N GLU A 311 -23.04 -10.08 -28.33
CA GLU A 311 -21.83 -10.88 -28.48
C GLU A 311 -21.02 -11.00 -27.16
N TRP A 312 -21.37 -10.22 -26.12
CA TRP A 312 -20.64 -10.25 -24.86
C TRP A 312 -20.93 -11.51 -24.05
N SER A 313 -19.88 -12.09 -23.50
CA SER A 313 -19.98 -13.16 -22.51
C SER A 313 -20.62 -12.65 -21.21
N SER A 314 -21.14 -13.56 -20.40
CA SER A 314 -21.69 -13.26 -19.07
C SER A 314 -20.67 -12.53 -18.17
N ASN A 315 -19.39 -12.89 -18.27
CA ASN A 315 -18.32 -12.24 -17.52
C ASN A 315 -18.09 -10.80 -17.98
N GLN A 316 -18.15 -10.53 -19.29
CA GLN A 316 -18.04 -9.16 -19.81
C GLN A 316 -19.20 -8.30 -19.33
N VAL A 317 -20.43 -8.79 -19.42
CA VAL A 317 -21.62 -8.08 -18.94
C VAL A 317 -21.52 -7.76 -17.45
N ALA A 318 -21.09 -8.73 -16.65
CA ALA A 318 -20.96 -8.55 -15.20
C ALA A 318 -19.83 -7.61 -14.80
N SER A 319 -18.75 -7.52 -15.58
CA SER A 319 -17.55 -6.76 -15.22
C SER A 319 -17.52 -5.34 -15.82
N TYR A 320 -18.14 -5.13 -16.97
CA TYR A 320 -18.19 -3.84 -17.68
C TYR A 320 -18.58 -2.65 -16.80
N PRO A 321 -19.65 -2.73 -15.98
CA PRO A 321 -20.06 -1.63 -15.14
C PRO A 321 -18.98 -1.12 -14.20
N PHE A 322 -18.13 -2.01 -13.68
CA PHE A 322 -17.03 -1.63 -12.79
C PHE A 322 -15.93 -0.87 -13.54
N PHE A 323 -15.57 -1.29 -14.74
CA PHE A 323 -14.54 -0.62 -15.55
C PHE A 323 -15.00 0.75 -16.04
N GLU A 324 -16.26 0.91 -16.42
CA GLU A 324 -16.78 2.21 -16.85
C GLU A 324 -17.02 3.16 -15.67
N THR A 325 -17.45 2.64 -14.53
CA THR A 325 -17.52 3.45 -13.29
C THR A 325 -16.13 3.97 -12.91
N GLU A 326 -15.09 3.16 -13.02
CA GLU A 326 -13.69 3.59 -12.76
C GLU A 326 -13.25 4.69 -13.75
N ALA A 327 -13.62 4.56 -15.03
CA ALA A 327 -13.31 5.58 -16.04
C ALA A 327 -14.06 6.91 -15.77
N ALA A 328 -15.31 6.84 -15.34
CA ALA A 328 -16.09 8.00 -14.90
C ALA A 328 -15.43 8.67 -13.67
N CYS A 329 -15.08 7.88 -12.65
CA CYS A 329 -14.42 8.34 -11.44
C CYS A 329 -13.06 8.99 -11.71
N LYS A 330 -12.30 8.51 -12.71
CA LYS A 330 -11.09 9.19 -13.17
C LYS A 330 -11.38 10.60 -13.65
N THR A 331 -12.43 10.78 -14.42
CA THR A 331 -12.86 12.10 -14.90
C THR A 331 -13.28 12.99 -13.74
N TYR A 332 -14.07 12.47 -12.79
CA TYR A 332 -14.49 13.21 -11.61
C TYR A 332 -13.30 13.68 -10.79
N THR A 333 -12.36 12.77 -10.50
CA THR A 333 -11.18 13.08 -9.69
C THR A 333 -10.48 14.36 -10.19
N PHE A 334 -10.08 14.40 -11.44
CA PHE A 334 -9.30 15.53 -11.95
C PHE A 334 -10.15 16.80 -12.20
N THR A 335 -11.40 16.65 -12.64
CA THR A 335 -12.27 17.79 -12.90
C THR A 335 -12.65 18.48 -11.59
N LEU A 336 -13.06 17.74 -10.58
CA LEU A 336 -13.51 18.29 -9.30
C LEU A 336 -12.34 18.80 -8.44
N ILE A 337 -11.16 18.16 -8.47
CA ILE A 337 -9.96 18.72 -7.84
C ILE A 337 -9.64 20.09 -8.42
N ARG A 338 -9.67 20.23 -9.78
CA ARG A 338 -9.37 21.52 -10.42
C ARG A 338 -10.39 22.60 -10.02
N ALA A 339 -11.66 22.25 -9.97
CA ALA A 339 -12.73 23.18 -9.62
C ALA A 339 -12.73 23.58 -8.14
N ASN A 340 -12.35 22.68 -7.25
CA ASN A 340 -12.42 22.85 -5.79
C ASN A 340 -11.06 22.69 -5.11
N PHE A 341 -9.98 23.15 -5.74
CA PHE A 341 -8.60 22.87 -5.32
C PHE A 341 -8.33 23.25 -3.85
N ASN A 342 -8.77 24.44 -3.41
CA ASN A 342 -8.51 24.92 -2.05
C ASN A 342 -9.15 24.03 -0.99
N LYS A 343 -10.40 23.59 -1.19
CA LYS A 343 -11.09 22.67 -0.27
C LYS A 343 -10.45 21.29 -0.29
N TRP A 344 -10.11 20.81 -1.50
CA TRP A 344 -9.50 19.50 -1.67
C TRP A 344 -8.09 19.44 -1.05
N ILE A 345 -7.23 20.45 -1.28
CA ILE A 345 -5.86 20.45 -0.72
C ILE A 345 -5.88 20.55 0.81
N GLN A 346 -6.85 21.25 1.38
CA GLN A 346 -7.05 21.34 2.82
C GLN A 346 -7.43 19.96 3.41
N LEU A 347 -8.40 19.27 2.81
CA LEU A 347 -8.78 17.92 3.21
C LEU A 347 -7.62 16.94 3.04
N PHE A 348 -6.90 16.99 1.92
CA PHE A 348 -5.74 16.17 1.61
C PHE A 348 -4.60 16.38 2.63
N TYR A 349 -4.28 17.62 2.97
CA TYR A 349 -3.28 17.96 3.99
C TYR A 349 -3.68 17.41 5.37
N THR A 350 -4.96 17.59 5.75
CA THR A 350 -5.46 17.08 7.03
C THR A 350 -5.40 15.54 7.06
N ASN A 351 -5.73 14.88 5.94
CA ASN A 351 -5.63 13.43 5.78
C ASN A 351 -4.19 12.93 5.98
N ILE A 352 -3.20 13.57 5.37
CA ILE A 352 -1.78 13.21 5.53
C ILE A 352 -1.34 13.38 6.98
N THR A 353 -1.58 14.56 7.56
CA THR A 353 -1.12 14.86 8.93
C THR A 353 -1.79 13.99 9.97
N TYR A 354 -3.05 13.60 9.75
CA TYR A 354 -3.74 12.60 10.58
C TYR A 354 -3.05 11.24 10.51
N GLY A 355 -2.63 10.81 9.32
CA GLY A 355 -1.90 9.56 9.13
C GLY A 355 -0.54 9.51 9.82
N PHE A 356 0.07 10.67 10.05
CA PHE A 356 1.30 10.81 10.85
C PHE A 356 1.05 11.08 12.33
N TYR A 357 -0.20 11.04 12.79
CA TYR A 357 -0.64 11.38 14.16
C TYR A 357 -0.37 12.84 14.56
N THR A 358 0.66 13.49 14.03
CA THR A 358 0.98 14.89 14.26
C THR A 358 1.57 15.54 13.01
N PRO A 359 1.30 16.84 12.76
CA PRO A 359 1.98 17.58 11.70
C PRO A 359 3.52 17.62 11.86
N ILE A 360 4.00 17.62 13.11
CA ILE A 360 5.44 17.65 13.41
C ILE A 360 6.15 16.43 12.81
N LEU A 361 5.58 15.23 12.97
CA LEU A 361 6.18 14.02 12.42
C LEU A 361 6.17 14.04 10.88
N PHE A 362 5.10 14.54 10.27
CA PHE A 362 5.04 14.71 8.82
C PHE A 362 6.14 15.65 8.32
N PHE A 363 6.27 16.85 8.92
CA PHE A 363 7.31 17.81 8.52
C PHE A 363 8.72 17.30 8.80
N PHE A 364 8.93 16.54 9.88
CA PHE A 364 10.20 15.86 10.11
C PHE A 364 10.56 14.91 8.95
N VAL A 365 9.64 14.09 8.50
CA VAL A 365 9.90 13.16 7.37
C VAL A 365 10.14 13.92 6.06
N VAL A 366 9.38 14.99 5.79
CA VAL A 366 9.59 15.88 4.64
C VAL A 366 10.98 16.55 4.70
N PHE A 367 11.34 17.08 5.86
CA PHE A 367 12.66 17.67 6.06
C PHE A 367 13.78 16.65 5.82
N MET A 368 13.67 15.45 6.39
CA MET A 368 14.63 14.38 6.18
C MET A 368 14.73 13.94 4.73
N PHE A 369 13.61 13.93 4.00
CA PHE A 369 13.60 13.66 2.55
C PHE A 369 14.39 14.71 1.78
N LEU A 370 14.10 16.00 1.97
CA LEU A 370 14.78 17.10 1.27
C LEU A 370 16.26 17.18 1.65
N PHE A 371 16.57 17.11 2.93
CA PHE A 371 17.95 17.13 3.45
C PHE A 371 18.77 15.98 2.85
N SER A 372 18.23 14.75 2.94
CA SER A 372 18.95 13.58 2.47
C SER A 372 19.06 13.51 0.95
N LEU A 373 18.06 14.00 0.19
CA LEU A 373 18.14 14.14 -1.26
C LEU A 373 19.32 15.05 -1.65
N VAL A 374 19.40 16.25 -1.07
CA VAL A 374 20.51 17.18 -1.33
C VAL A 374 21.86 16.55 -0.96
N LYS A 375 21.96 15.99 0.25
CA LYS A 375 23.20 15.35 0.72
C LYS A 375 23.61 14.15 -0.15
N THR A 376 22.68 13.27 -0.57
CA THR A 376 22.97 12.13 -1.41
C THR A 376 23.41 12.57 -2.83
N THR A 377 22.89 13.70 -3.30
CA THR A 377 23.28 14.24 -4.62
C THR A 377 24.72 14.80 -4.62
N PHE A 378 25.15 15.43 -3.53
CA PHE A 378 26.47 16.08 -3.49
C PHE A 378 27.55 15.25 -2.77
N TYR A 379 27.18 14.33 -1.88
CA TYR A 379 28.10 13.54 -1.06
C TYR A 379 27.88 12.03 -1.26
N ASP A 380 28.96 11.29 -1.53
CA ASP A 380 28.93 9.84 -1.75
C ASP A 380 28.92 9.04 -0.43
N GLN A 381 27.99 9.37 0.48
CA GLN A 381 27.92 8.72 1.78
C GLN A 381 26.67 7.85 1.93
N LYS A 382 26.87 6.59 2.27
CA LYS A 382 25.83 5.55 2.38
C LYS A 382 24.68 5.95 3.32
N HIS A 383 24.95 6.63 4.42
CA HIS A 383 23.91 6.96 5.38
C HIS A 383 22.92 8.00 4.87
N TYR A 384 23.32 8.96 4.02
CA TYR A 384 22.36 9.89 3.40
C TYR A 384 21.45 9.16 2.41
N ALA A 385 21.99 8.21 1.63
CA ALA A 385 21.18 7.40 0.74
C ALA A 385 20.15 6.50 1.48
N ILE A 386 20.52 6.02 2.68
CA ILE A 386 19.57 5.30 3.57
C ILE A 386 18.46 6.22 4.04
N LEU A 387 18.79 7.43 4.54
CA LEU A 387 17.79 8.40 4.99
C LEU A 387 16.85 8.80 3.84
N PHE A 388 17.40 9.02 2.64
CA PHE A 388 16.62 9.33 1.44
C PHE A 388 15.68 8.20 1.06
N LEU A 389 16.15 6.95 1.06
CA LEU A 389 15.32 5.79 0.79
C LEU A 389 14.16 5.67 1.76
N LEU A 390 14.46 5.72 3.09
CA LEU A 390 13.44 5.54 4.12
C LEU A 390 12.37 6.64 4.07
N SER A 391 12.78 7.91 3.99
CA SER A 391 11.85 9.04 3.93
C SER A 391 11.02 9.01 2.65
N SER A 392 11.60 8.63 1.49
CA SER A 392 10.89 8.48 0.22
C SER A 392 9.83 7.39 0.28
N LEU A 393 10.14 6.22 0.85
CA LEU A 393 9.19 5.12 0.99
C LEU A 393 8.03 5.48 1.93
N ILE A 394 8.32 6.14 3.06
CA ILE A 394 7.31 6.60 4.01
C ILE A 394 6.37 7.63 3.35
N LEU A 395 6.95 8.65 2.70
CA LEU A 395 6.16 9.69 2.03
C LEU A 395 5.35 9.14 0.88
N SER A 396 5.94 8.29 0.02
CA SER A 396 5.22 7.73 -1.12
C SER A 396 3.98 6.93 -0.70
N ASN A 397 4.09 6.09 0.35
CA ASN A 397 2.95 5.35 0.87
C ASN A 397 1.90 6.30 1.49
N ALA A 398 2.31 7.26 2.32
CA ALA A 398 1.40 8.19 2.97
C ALA A 398 0.66 9.08 1.96
N LEU A 399 1.37 9.63 0.97
CA LEU A 399 0.80 10.48 -0.08
C LEU A 399 -0.16 9.68 -0.98
N PHE A 400 0.21 8.45 -1.34
CA PHE A 400 -0.65 7.59 -2.14
C PHE A 400 -1.96 7.26 -1.40
N ILE A 401 -1.87 6.90 -0.11
CA ILE A 401 -3.05 6.60 0.71
C ILE A 401 -3.92 7.84 0.90
N ALA A 402 -3.33 8.99 1.20
CA ALA A 402 -4.08 10.22 1.37
C ALA A 402 -4.79 10.69 0.09
N PHE A 403 -4.20 10.42 -1.09
CA PHE A 403 -4.81 10.72 -2.38
C PHE A 403 -5.95 9.75 -2.73
N ALA A 404 -5.71 8.46 -2.53
CA ALA A 404 -6.62 7.40 -3.00
C ALA A 404 -7.69 6.99 -1.98
N SER A 405 -7.53 7.38 -0.69
CA SER A 405 -8.38 6.90 0.38
C SER A 405 -8.27 7.81 1.62
N HIS A 406 -8.49 7.26 2.80
CA HIS A 406 -8.25 7.88 4.09
C HIS A 406 -7.10 7.20 4.85
N SER A 407 -6.41 7.98 5.68
CA SER A 407 -5.26 7.51 6.44
C SER A 407 -5.71 6.70 7.65
N ILE A 408 -5.76 5.38 7.51
CA ILE A 408 -6.05 4.44 8.60
C ILE A 408 -4.82 3.59 8.93
N GLN A 409 -4.77 3.09 10.14
CA GLN A 409 -3.68 2.23 10.61
C GLN A 409 -3.46 1.02 9.68
N ARG A 410 -4.54 0.42 9.18
CA ARG A 410 -4.53 -0.72 8.25
C ARG A 410 -3.73 -0.47 6.97
N TYR A 411 -3.58 0.79 6.53
CA TYR A 411 -2.81 1.15 5.34
C TYR A 411 -1.43 1.72 5.66
N LEU A 412 -1.24 2.25 6.86
CA LEU A 412 -0.04 2.99 7.23
C LEU A 412 0.91 2.24 8.16
N PHE A 413 0.52 1.12 8.77
CA PHE A 413 1.38 0.34 9.66
C PHE A 413 2.69 -0.14 8.98
N TYR A 414 2.69 -0.26 7.67
CA TYR A 414 3.88 -0.53 6.86
C TYR A 414 5.01 0.49 7.09
N ASN A 415 4.65 1.73 7.43
CA ASN A 415 5.61 2.81 7.67
C ASN A 415 6.27 2.75 9.05
N TYR A 416 5.70 2.02 10.04
CA TYR A 416 6.17 2.10 11.43
C TYR A 416 7.61 1.67 11.62
N ALA A 417 7.99 0.54 11.04
CA ALA A 417 9.37 0.08 11.08
C ALA A 417 10.34 1.03 10.37
N LEU A 418 9.90 1.62 9.23
CA LEU A 418 10.71 2.59 8.48
C LEU A 418 10.88 3.90 9.25
N LEU A 419 9.84 4.39 9.92
CA LEU A 419 9.90 5.57 10.79
C LEU A 419 10.89 5.36 11.94
N PHE A 420 10.83 4.20 12.60
CA PHE A 420 11.79 3.84 13.64
C PHE A 420 13.23 3.84 13.11
N LEU A 421 13.46 3.23 11.94
CA LEU A 421 14.78 3.18 11.32
C LEU A 421 15.26 4.56 10.86
N LEU A 422 14.37 5.40 10.34
CA LEU A 422 14.67 6.79 10.00
C LEU A 422 15.13 7.55 11.23
N PHE A 423 14.42 7.43 12.34
CA PHE A 423 14.75 8.08 13.61
C PHE A 423 16.12 7.63 14.15
N ILE A 424 16.35 6.29 14.21
CA ILE A 424 17.66 5.76 14.64
C ILE A 424 18.80 6.21 13.74
N SER A 425 18.58 6.26 12.42
CA SER A 425 19.61 6.71 11.47
C SER A 425 19.93 8.20 11.64
N THR A 426 18.92 9.03 11.89
CA THR A 426 19.11 10.47 12.20
C THR A 426 19.89 10.67 13.47
N LEU A 427 19.56 9.94 14.57
CA LEU A 427 20.29 10.01 15.82
C LEU A 427 21.76 9.58 15.69
N LYS A 428 22.04 8.61 14.82
CA LYS A 428 23.42 8.18 14.55
C LYS A 428 24.20 9.22 13.76
N LEU A 429 23.56 9.90 12.82
CA LEU A 429 24.18 10.99 12.08
C LEU A 429 24.63 12.12 13.03
N LEU A 430 23.75 12.56 13.94
CA LEU A 430 24.04 13.60 14.93
C LEU A 430 25.15 13.25 15.93
N LYS A 431 25.48 11.96 16.09
CA LYS A 431 26.58 11.51 16.96
C LYS A 431 27.91 11.38 16.23
N CYS A 432 27.90 11.37 14.90
CA CYS A 432 29.09 11.25 14.06
C CYS A 432 29.60 12.62 13.57
N GLU A 433 28.81 13.68 13.71
CA GLU A 433 29.19 15.08 13.55
C GLU A 433 29.65 15.65 14.91
#